data_49a599216b52eb2441694e0929950085
#
_entry.id   49a599216b52eb2441694e0929950085
#
_cell.length_a   1.000
_cell.length_b   1.000
_cell.length_c   1.000
_cell.angle_alpha   90.00
_cell.angle_beta   90.00
_cell.angle_gamma   90.00
#
_symmetry.space_group_name_H-M   'P 1'
#
loop_
_entity.id
_entity.type
_entity.pdbx_description
1 polymer ?
#
loop_
_entity_poly.entity_id
_entity_poly.type
_entity_poly.pdbx_seq_one_letter_code
_entity_poly.pdbx_strand_id
1 'polypeptide(L)'
;MASNLTGDYAVAIQIEDFMSPTDIDALSSVPLQFIVRIQDIFSNPPCNSQPEFVGTTPQDRACIGVPFNTSWNARIIARVSNTSRAIAITDFVTGSPFGLKKGILVSVNPGEWQVNVTWTPNESQYGLNIFCYAALDNLG
;
A
#
# COMPACT_ATOMS: atom_id res chain seq x y z
N MET A 1 23.98 12.22 24.07
CA MET A 1 24.18 10.85 23.56
C MET A 1 22.82 10.36 23.11
N ALA A 2 22.58 10.27 21.80
CA ALA A 2 21.38 9.62 21.31
C ALA A 2 21.57 8.11 21.51
N SER A 3 20.72 7.47 22.31
CA SER A 3 20.72 6.01 22.40
C SER A 3 20.24 5.46 21.05
N ASN A 4 21.06 4.65 20.41
CA ASN A 4 20.64 3.91 19.22
C ASN A 4 19.55 2.93 19.63
N LEU A 5 18.29 3.33 19.44
CA LEU A 5 17.10 2.49 19.66
C LEU A 5 16.84 1.62 18.42
N THR A 6 17.86 0.90 17.95
CA THR A 6 17.66 -0.08 16.87
C THR A 6 17.02 -1.34 17.46
N GLY A 7 16.08 -1.94 16.71
CA GLY A 7 15.42 -3.16 17.13
C GLY A 7 13.99 -3.29 16.57
N ASP A 8 13.38 -4.39 16.91
CA ASP A 8 12.00 -4.70 16.55
C ASP A 8 11.07 -4.36 17.73
N TYR A 9 10.07 -3.54 17.46
CA TYR A 9 9.07 -3.08 18.42
C TYR A 9 7.70 -3.62 18.03
N ALA A 10 7.11 -4.44 18.90
CA ALA A 10 5.74 -4.87 18.71
C ALA A 10 4.78 -3.73 19.08
N VAL A 11 3.89 -3.41 18.18
CA VAL A 11 2.81 -2.43 18.38
C VAL A 11 1.48 -3.16 18.33
N ALA A 12 0.66 -2.95 19.35
CA ALA A 12 -0.72 -3.42 19.38
C ALA A 12 -1.64 -2.21 19.54
N ILE A 13 -2.57 -2.06 18.60
CA ILE A 13 -3.63 -1.06 18.64
C ILE A 13 -4.97 -1.75 18.48
N GLN A 14 -6.02 -1.09 18.95
CA GLN A 14 -7.39 -1.56 18.83
C GLN A 14 -8.20 -0.48 18.14
N ILE A 15 -8.93 -0.87 17.10
CA ILE A 15 -9.86 -0.01 16.38
C ILE A 15 -11.25 -0.38 16.85
N GLU A 16 -11.96 0.57 17.40
CA GLU A 16 -13.29 0.39 17.92
C GLU A 16 -14.28 1.33 17.23
N ASP A 17 -15.46 0.81 16.98
CA ASP A 17 -16.58 1.54 16.40
C ASP A 17 -17.68 1.72 17.45
N PHE A 18 -18.21 2.93 17.58
CA PHE A 18 -19.23 3.31 18.56
C PHE A 18 -20.44 3.93 17.84
N MET A 19 -21.65 3.66 18.34
CA MET A 19 -22.87 4.24 17.79
C MET A 19 -22.93 5.76 18.03
N SER A 20 -22.36 6.24 19.13
CA SER A 20 -22.27 7.63 19.51
C SER A 20 -20.93 7.95 20.16
N PRO A 21 -20.39 9.20 20.02
CA PRO A 21 -19.13 9.59 20.68
C PRO A 21 -19.16 9.51 22.23
N THR A 22 -20.35 9.36 22.81
CA THR A 22 -20.55 9.25 24.26
C THR A 22 -20.71 7.80 24.76
N ASP A 23 -20.79 6.83 23.84
CA ASP A 23 -20.96 5.43 24.20
C ASP A 23 -19.63 4.88 24.72
N ILE A 24 -19.74 4.03 25.73
CA ILE A 24 -18.60 3.36 26.36
C ILE A 24 -18.45 1.90 25.87
N ASP A 25 -19.50 1.35 25.29
CA ASP A 25 -19.52 0.00 24.76
C ASP A 25 -19.35 0.05 23.23
N ALA A 26 -18.29 -0.54 22.73
CA ALA A 26 -18.01 -0.59 21.30
C ALA A 26 -18.97 -1.55 20.57
N LEU A 27 -19.50 -1.14 19.41
CA LEU A 27 -20.28 -2.01 18.52
C LEU A 27 -19.40 -3.11 17.89
N SER A 28 -18.18 -2.75 17.58
CA SER A 28 -17.16 -3.68 17.08
C SER A 28 -15.77 -3.27 17.55
N SER A 29 -14.89 -4.25 17.63
CA SER A 29 -13.52 -4.05 18.05
C SER A 29 -12.60 -4.97 17.24
N VAL A 30 -11.61 -4.37 16.55
CA VAL A 30 -10.65 -5.11 15.73
C VAL A 30 -9.23 -4.84 16.24
N PRO A 31 -8.53 -5.84 16.77
CA PRO A 31 -7.14 -5.71 17.15
C PRO A 31 -6.25 -5.70 15.90
N LEU A 32 -5.30 -4.77 15.85
CA LEU A 32 -4.25 -4.71 14.85
C LEU A 32 -2.89 -4.82 15.55
N GLN A 33 -2.09 -5.80 15.16
CA GLN A 33 -0.75 -6.00 15.68
C GLN A 33 0.25 -5.98 14.52
N PHE A 34 1.34 -5.26 14.72
CA PHE A 34 2.42 -5.19 13.74
C PHE A 34 3.77 -4.92 14.44
N ILE A 35 4.85 -5.15 13.69
CA ILE A 35 6.21 -4.89 14.17
C ILE A 35 6.75 -3.66 13.44
N VAL A 36 7.26 -2.71 14.21
CA VAL A 36 8.04 -1.58 13.72
C VAL A 36 9.51 -1.91 13.91
N ARG A 37 10.25 -2.04 12.81
CA ARG A 37 11.69 -2.25 12.85
C ARG A 37 12.40 -0.91 12.73
N ILE A 38 13.17 -0.54 13.77
CA ILE A 38 14.04 0.63 13.76
C ILE A 38 15.44 0.17 13.41
N GLN A 39 15.96 0.67 12.29
CA GLN A 39 17.30 0.37 11.82
C GLN A 39 18.18 1.62 11.86
N ASP A 40 19.49 1.42 11.97
CA ASP A 40 20.44 2.51 11.85
C ASP A 40 20.49 2.98 10.39
N ILE A 41 20.30 4.28 10.18
CA ILE A 41 20.36 4.92 8.85
C ILE A 41 21.73 4.77 8.18
N PHE A 42 22.78 4.48 8.95
CA PHE A 42 24.14 4.25 8.44
C PHE A 42 24.39 2.81 8.01
N SER A 43 23.52 1.85 8.40
CA SER A 43 23.55 0.47 7.94
C SER A 43 22.67 0.30 6.69
N ASN A 44 23.17 0.74 5.57
CA ASN A 44 22.80 0.48 4.19
C ASN A 44 21.54 -0.39 3.91
N PRO A 45 20.58 0.05 3.03
CA PRO A 45 20.61 1.28 2.22
C PRO A 45 19.91 2.45 2.92
N PRO A 46 20.25 3.71 2.53
CA PRO A 46 19.58 4.88 3.10
C PRO A 46 18.07 4.86 2.77
N CYS A 47 17.24 5.37 3.67
CA CYS A 47 15.77 5.45 3.50
C CYS A 47 15.29 6.21 2.25
N ASN A 48 16.17 6.86 1.52
CA ASN A 48 15.90 7.54 0.26
C ASN A 48 15.88 6.60 -0.97
N SER A 49 15.98 5.30 -0.76
CA SER A 49 15.97 4.30 -1.83
C SER A 49 14.58 3.67 -2.06
N GLN A 50 13.53 4.21 -1.47
CA GLN A 50 12.17 3.71 -1.66
C GLN A 50 11.73 3.78 -3.12
N PRO A 51 10.96 2.80 -3.60
CA PRO A 51 10.34 2.87 -4.91
C PRO A 51 9.43 4.10 -5.06
N GLU A 52 9.44 4.70 -6.24
CA GLU A 52 8.61 5.84 -6.59
C GLU A 52 7.50 5.42 -7.54
N PHE A 53 6.27 5.85 -7.30
CA PHE A 53 5.17 5.65 -8.24
C PHE A 53 5.26 6.66 -9.38
N VAL A 54 5.15 6.15 -10.61
CA VAL A 54 5.37 6.94 -11.83
C VAL A 54 4.31 6.69 -12.89
N GLY A 55 4.37 7.48 -13.97
CA GLY A 55 3.55 7.28 -15.17
C GLY A 55 2.07 7.51 -14.94
N THR A 56 1.25 6.56 -15.36
CA THR A 56 -0.22 6.60 -15.25
C THR A 56 -0.77 6.07 -13.94
N THR A 57 0.08 5.81 -12.96
CA THR A 57 -0.37 5.42 -11.62
C THR A 57 -1.31 6.46 -11.05
N PRO A 58 -2.48 6.10 -10.51
CA PRO A 58 -3.37 7.05 -9.85
C PRO A 58 -2.61 7.83 -8.77
N GLN A 59 -2.87 9.11 -8.67
CA GLN A 59 -2.21 9.95 -7.65
C GLN A 59 -2.76 9.62 -6.26
N ASP A 60 -1.94 9.91 -5.24
CA ASP A 60 -2.39 9.82 -3.85
C ASP A 60 -3.65 10.68 -3.65
N ARG A 61 -4.64 10.11 -2.94
CA ARG A 61 -5.95 10.71 -2.68
C ARG A 61 -6.78 11.05 -3.93
N ALA A 62 -6.46 10.50 -5.09
CA ALA A 62 -7.31 10.65 -6.26
C ALA A 62 -8.71 10.07 -5.99
N CYS A 63 -9.73 10.86 -6.32
CA CYS A 63 -11.11 10.40 -6.31
C CYS A 63 -11.53 10.03 -7.73
N ILE A 64 -11.84 8.75 -7.94
CA ILE A 64 -12.15 8.19 -9.25
C ILE A 64 -13.59 7.69 -9.23
N GLY A 65 -14.45 8.27 -10.07
CA GLY A 65 -15.83 7.81 -10.22
C GLY A 65 -15.87 6.55 -11.10
N VAL A 66 -16.37 5.46 -10.55
CA VAL A 66 -16.57 4.20 -11.28
C VAL A 66 -18.04 3.84 -11.25
N PRO A 67 -18.76 3.86 -12.38
CA PRO A 67 -20.14 3.39 -12.43
C PRO A 67 -20.19 1.88 -12.10
N PHE A 68 -21.21 1.45 -11.34
CA PHE A 68 -21.39 0.02 -11.09
C PHE A 68 -21.67 -0.74 -12.42
N ASN A 69 -21.32 -2.02 -12.43
CA ASN A 69 -21.33 -2.89 -13.59
C ASN A 69 -20.42 -2.42 -14.76
N THR A 70 -19.57 -1.42 -14.52
CA THR A 70 -18.56 -0.96 -15.49
C THR A 70 -17.16 -1.29 -14.99
N SER A 71 -16.34 -1.90 -15.85
CA SER A 71 -14.97 -2.24 -15.49
C SER A 71 -14.08 -1.01 -15.48
N TRP A 72 -13.49 -0.73 -14.33
CA TRP A 72 -12.39 0.20 -14.18
C TRP A 72 -11.06 -0.55 -14.28
N ASN A 73 -10.14 0.00 -15.06
CA ASN A 73 -8.81 -0.56 -15.25
C ASN A 73 -7.77 0.52 -14.95
N ALA A 74 -6.74 0.17 -14.20
CA ALA A 74 -5.61 1.05 -13.98
C ALA A 74 -4.30 0.27 -14.04
N ARG A 75 -3.22 0.99 -14.32
CA ARG A 75 -1.85 0.50 -14.21
C ARG A 75 -1.18 1.18 -13.04
N ILE A 76 -0.63 0.37 -12.15
CA ILE A 76 0.21 0.82 -11.05
C ILE A 76 1.64 0.55 -11.45
N ILE A 77 2.43 1.62 -11.60
CA ILE A 77 3.82 1.56 -12.09
C ILE A 77 4.71 2.12 -11.00
N ALA A 78 5.75 1.39 -10.64
CA ALA A 78 6.76 1.87 -9.71
C ALA A 78 8.16 1.75 -10.32
N ARG A 79 9.01 2.70 -9.97
CA ARG A 79 10.41 2.77 -10.36
C ARG A 79 11.29 2.64 -9.12
N VAL A 80 12.36 1.85 -9.21
CA VAL A 80 13.40 1.85 -8.18
C VAL A 80 14.23 3.12 -8.25
N SER A 81 14.63 3.65 -7.09
CA SER A 81 15.40 4.90 -6.99
C SER A 81 16.81 4.79 -7.58
N ASN A 82 17.38 3.59 -7.66
CA ASN A 82 18.75 3.39 -8.13
C ASN A 82 18.87 2.14 -8.99
N THR A 83 18.91 2.33 -10.30
CA THR A 83 19.08 1.26 -11.28
C THR A 83 20.51 0.68 -11.35
N SER A 84 21.48 1.35 -10.75
CA SER A 84 22.88 0.88 -10.70
C SER A 84 23.09 -0.23 -9.67
N ARG A 85 22.15 -0.43 -8.75
CA ARG A 85 22.11 -1.55 -7.83
C ARG A 85 21.14 -2.60 -8.39
N ALA A 86 21.36 -3.87 -8.08
CA ALA A 86 20.45 -4.96 -8.45
C ALA A 86 19.16 -4.90 -7.63
N ILE A 87 18.51 -3.69 -7.58
CA ILE A 87 17.23 -3.46 -6.92
C ILE A 87 16.13 -3.75 -7.94
N ALA A 88 15.15 -4.51 -7.53
CA ALA A 88 13.99 -4.86 -8.35
C ALA A 88 12.72 -4.81 -7.50
N ILE A 89 11.63 -4.35 -8.08
CA ILE A 89 10.30 -4.49 -7.46
C ILE A 89 9.95 -5.98 -7.45
N THR A 90 9.58 -6.48 -6.30
CA THR A 90 9.24 -7.90 -6.08
C THR A 90 7.74 -8.13 -6.01
N ASP A 91 6.98 -7.14 -5.54
CA ASP A 91 5.51 -7.20 -5.49
C ASP A 91 4.90 -5.79 -5.36
N PHE A 92 3.60 -5.72 -5.62
CA PHE A 92 2.72 -4.62 -5.24
C PHE A 92 1.69 -5.14 -4.23
N VAL A 93 1.79 -4.70 -3.00
CA VAL A 93 0.78 -4.99 -1.98
C VAL A 93 -0.40 -4.04 -2.16
N THR A 94 -1.61 -4.55 -2.06
CA THR A 94 -2.82 -3.74 -2.24
C THR A 94 -3.80 -3.95 -1.08
N GLY A 95 -4.30 -2.85 -0.51
CA GLY A 95 -5.55 -2.82 0.25
C GLY A 95 -6.66 -2.39 -0.69
N SER A 96 -7.61 -3.27 -0.99
CA SER A 96 -8.50 -3.07 -2.14
C SER A 96 -9.95 -3.39 -1.82
N PRO A 97 -10.92 -2.78 -2.52
CA PRO A 97 -12.32 -3.15 -2.42
C PRO A 97 -12.54 -4.60 -2.86
N PHE A 98 -13.58 -5.20 -2.33
CA PHE A 98 -13.93 -6.58 -2.67
C PHE A 98 -14.13 -6.74 -4.19
N GLY A 99 -13.57 -7.82 -4.74
CA GLY A 99 -13.68 -8.15 -6.16
C GLY A 99 -12.67 -7.44 -7.07
N LEU A 100 -11.80 -6.58 -6.54
CA LEU A 100 -10.67 -6.04 -7.33
C LEU A 100 -9.69 -7.17 -7.64
N LYS A 101 -9.25 -7.22 -8.89
CA LYS A 101 -8.27 -8.20 -9.39
C LYS A 101 -6.96 -7.50 -9.68
N LYS A 102 -5.87 -8.04 -9.11
CA LYS A 102 -4.48 -7.64 -9.40
C LYS A 102 -3.89 -8.62 -10.42
N GLY A 103 -3.32 -8.10 -11.48
CA GLY A 103 -2.59 -8.87 -12.49
C GLY A 103 -1.19 -9.28 -12.01
N ILE A 104 -0.44 -9.89 -12.91
CA ILE A 104 0.95 -10.29 -12.66
C ILE A 104 1.89 -9.08 -12.69
N LEU A 105 2.99 -9.19 -11.97
CA LEU A 105 4.09 -8.23 -12.00
C LEU A 105 4.84 -8.33 -13.33
N VAL A 106 5.03 -7.21 -14.02
CA VAL A 106 5.71 -7.14 -15.31
C VAL A 106 6.75 -6.02 -15.28
N SER A 107 7.98 -6.32 -15.70
CA SER A 107 8.99 -5.30 -15.97
C SER A 107 8.68 -4.62 -17.30
N VAL A 108 8.61 -3.28 -17.30
CA VAL A 108 8.24 -2.49 -18.50
C VAL A 108 9.39 -1.68 -19.05
N ASN A 109 10.28 -1.21 -18.18
CA ASN A 109 11.52 -0.52 -18.55
C ASN A 109 12.62 -0.92 -17.56
N PRO A 110 13.89 -0.65 -17.84
CA PRO A 110 14.96 -0.80 -16.86
C PRO A 110 14.62 -0.02 -15.57
N GLY A 111 14.51 -0.75 -14.47
CA GLY A 111 14.16 -0.17 -13.16
C GLY A 111 12.68 0.13 -12.95
N GLU A 112 11.78 -0.22 -13.88
CA GLU A 112 10.33 0.01 -13.75
C GLU A 112 9.54 -1.30 -13.87
N TRP A 113 8.57 -1.45 -12.99
CA TRP A 113 7.63 -2.57 -12.96
C TRP A 113 6.21 -2.07 -12.86
N GLN A 114 5.30 -2.86 -13.39
CA GLN A 114 3.87 -2.56 -13.31
C GLN A 114 3.04 -3.78 -12.93
N VAL A 115 1.89 -3.51 -12.36
CA VAL A 115 0.74 -4.42 -12.29
C VAL A 115 -0.49 -3.73 -12.87
N ASN A 116 -1.34 -4.52 -13.53
CA ASN A 116 -2.65 -4.06 -13.93
C ASN A 116 -3.65 -4.41 -12.83
N VAL A 117 -4.55 -3.49 -12.52
CA VAL A 117 -5.67 -3.75 -11.62
C VAL A 117 -6.97 -3.53 -12.38
N THR A 118 -7.94 -4.39 -12.11
CA THR A 118 -9.27 -4.32 -12.71
C THR A 118 -10.32 -4.48 -11.62
N TRP A 119 -11.32 -3.62 -11.62
CA TRP A 119 -12.43 -3.69 -10.68
C TRP A 119 -13.74 -3.36 -11.38
N THR A 120 -14.75 -4.17 -11.11
CA THR A 120 -16.10 -3.97 -11.62
C THR A 120 -17.05 -3.96 -10.42
N PRO A 121 -17.37 -2.77 -9.86
CA PRO A 121 -18.25 -2.66 -8.71
C PRO A 121 -19.67 -3.10 -9.06
N ASN A 122 -20.34 -3.71 -8.11
CA ASN A 122 -21.77 -3.99 -8.16
C ASN A 122 -22.57 -3.00 -7.30
N GLU A 123 -23.89 -3.08 -7.33
CA GLU A 123 -24.78 -2.16 -6.61
C GLU A 123 -24.56 -2.14 -5.09
N SER A 124 -24.14 -3.27 -4.49
CA SER A 124 -23.87 -3.34 -3.04
C SER A 124 -22.60 -2.57 -2.62
N GLN A 125 -21.79 -2.15 -3.57
CA GLN A 125 -20.54 -1.41 -3.37
C GLN A 125 -20.71 0.09 -3.65
N TYR A 126 -21.94 0.58 -3.63
CA TYR A 126 -22.23 2.01 -3.77
C TYR A 126 -21.57 2.81 -2.65
N GLY A 127 -20.99 3.94 -3.01
CA GLY A 127 -20.34 4.86 -2.08
C GLY A 127 -18.82 4.85 -2.16
N LEU A 128 -18.17 5.26 -1.08
CA LEU A 128 -16.72 5.37 -1.00
C LEU A 128 -16.08 3.99 -0.82
N ASN A 129 -15.20 3.62 -1.73
CA ASN A 129 -14.37 2.43 -1.63
C ASN A 129 -12.90 2.85 -1.63
N ILE A 130 -12.14 2.38 -0.68
CA ILE A 130 -10.72 2.73 -0.53
C ILE A 130 -9.86 1.71 -1.29
N PHE A 131 -8.95 2.21 -2.09
CA PHE A 131 -7.91 1.43 -2.75
C PHE A 131 -6.53 2.01 -2.41
N CYS A 132 -5.71 1.21 -1.75
CA CYS A 132 -4.34 1.56 -1.40
C CYS A 132 -3.36 0.59 -2.07
N TYR A 133 -2.16 1.04 -2.34
CA TYR A 133 -1.10 0.19 -2.88
C TYR A 133 0.27 0.64 -2.38
N ALA A 134 1.17 -0.34 -2.26
CA ALA A 134 2.58 -0.12 -1.93
C ALA A 134 3.45 -1.01 -2.82
N ALA A 135 4.57 -0.49 -3.28
CA ALA A 135 5.57 -1.27 -4.01
C ALA A 135 6.61 -1.80 -3.03
N LEU A 136 6.90 -3.09 -3.11
CA LEU A 136 7.96 -3.74 -2.35
C LEU A 136 9.14 -4.02 -3.29
N ASP A 137 10.33 -3.72 -2.83
CA ASP A 137 11.55 -4.13 -3.52
C ASP A 137 12.24 -5.31 -2.82
N ASN A 138 13.35 -5.77 -3.37
CA ASN A 138 14.11 -6.88 -2.81
C ASN A 138 15.01 -6.49 -1.62
N LEU A 139 14.90 -5.27 -1.14
CA LEU A 139 15.63 -4.81 0.04
C LEU A 139 14.73 -4.79 1.30
N GLY A 140 13.40 -4.85 1.14
CA GLY A 140 12.38 -4.93 2.20
C GLY A 140 11.86 -3.62 2.67
#